data_45092bcd8c88092ad299f69e243a4eef
#
_entry.id   45092bcd8c88092ad299f69e243a4eef
#
_cell.length_a   1.000
_cell.length_b   1.000
_cell.length_c   1.000
_cell.angle_alpha   90.00
_cell.angle_beta   90.00
_cell.angle_gamma   90.00
#
_symmetry.space_group_name_H-M   'P 1'
#
loop_
_entity.id
_entity.type
_entity.pdbx_description
1 polymer ?
#
loop_
_entity_poly.entity_id
_entity_poly.type
_entity_poly.pdbx_seq_one_letter_code
_entity_poly.pdbx_strand_id
1 'polypeptide(L)'
;MKGLGGFHLAGRCDDPEIALTLRRRKHRDEKPFAVMCRDAEAARIFCEVSPEEERILSGARKPIVLLRKKDPRSWQHLSENSQIGVMLPYTPVHVLLMEEHDGDPGFGALIMTSANLSDTPIIRENGSAVSGLRGIADGFLLRTRSTS
;
A
#
# COMPACT_ATOMS: atom_id res chain seq x y z
N MET A 1 8.11 -0.35 5.83
CA MET A 1 8.28 -1.73 5.32
C MET A 1 9.15 -1.71 4.08
N LYS A 2 10.12 -2.60 3.98
CA LYS A 2 11.05 -2.62 2.85
C LYS A 2 10.53 -3.43 1.68
N GLY A 3 10.37 -2.80 0.51
CA GLY A 3 10.04 -3.46 -0.75
C GLY A 3 11.30 -3.75 -1.59
N LEU A 4 11.12 -4.15 -2.85
CA LEU A 4 12.23 -4.47 -3.76
C LEU A 4 13.05 -3.23 -4.16
N GLY A 5 12.40 -2.09 -4.38
CA GLY A 5 13.04 -0.84 -4.84
C GLY A 5 13.28 0.20 -3.74
N GLY A 6 12.97 -0.11 -2.48
CA GLY A 6 13.07 0.81 -1.34
C GLY A 6 11.99 0.54 -0.30
N PHE A 7 11.87 1.42 0.67
CA PHE A 7 10.86 1.30 1.71
C PHE A 7 9.49 1.77 1.24
N HIS A 8 8.45 1.15 1.79
CA HIS A 8 7.08 1.56 1.65
C HIS A 8 6.48 1.93 3.00
N LEU A 9 5.54 2.87 2.97
CA LEU A 9 4.65 3.18 4.08
C LEU A 9 3.34 2.45 3.85
N ALA A 10 2.87 1.75 4.88
CA ALA A 10 1.60 1.05 4.86
C ALA A 10 0.70 1.59 5.96
N GLY A 11 -0.59 1.63 5.70
CA GLY A 11 -1.60 2.03 6.66
C GLY A 11 -2.94 1.37 6.37
N ARG A 12 -3.81 1.33 7.37
CA ARG A 12 -5.17 0.83 7.17
C ARG A 12 -5.92 1.74 6.21
N CYS A 13 -6.58 1.16 5.24
CA CYS A 13 -7.32 1.92 4.24
C CYS A 13 -8.79 2.17 4.62
N ASP A 14 -9.30 1.48 5.61
CA ASP A 14 -10.69 1.58 6.08
C ASP A 14 -10.93 2.74 7.05
N ASP A 15 -9.89 3.39 7.54
CA ASP A 15 -9.98 4.51 8.46
C ASP A 15 -9.53 5.81 7.79
N PRO A 16 -10.46 6.76 7.52
CA PRO A 16 -10.11 8.04 6.92
C PRO A 16 -9.06 8.85 7.69
N GLU A 17 -9.02 8.73 9.02
CA GLU A 17 -8.05 9.45 9.84
C GLU A 17 -6.62 9.02 9.58
N ILE A 18 -6.41 7.74 9.27
CA ILE A 18 -5.07 7.23 8.92
C ILE A 18 -4.60 7.83 7.60
N ALA A 19 -5.47 7.90 6.60
CA ALA A 19 -5.15 8.52 5.31
C ALA A 19 -4.83 10.01 5.48
N LEU A 20 -5.62 10.74 6.26
CA LEU A 20 -5.39 12.16 6.55
C LEU A 20 -4.06 12.37 7.30
N THR A 21 -3.78 11.54 8.29
CA THR A 21 -2.52 11.58 9.05
C THR A 21 -1.34 11.36 8.11
N LEU A 22 -1.43 10.37 7.24
CA LEU A 22 -0.38 10.04 6.28
C LEU A 22 -0.15 11.19 5.28
N ARG A 23 -1.22 11.82 4.81
CA ARG A 23 -1.13 13.00 3.94
C ARG A 23 -0.39 14.15 4.62
N ARG A 24 -0.76 14.47 5.85
CA ARG A 24 -0.10 15.54 6.63
C ARG A 24 1.38 15.23 6.85
N ARG A 25 1.70 14.03 7.29
CA ARG A 25 3.07 13.61 7.58
C ARG A 25 3.95 13.55 6.34
N LYS A 26 3.38 13.20 5.18
CA LYS A 26 4.10 13.16 3.90
C LYS A 26 4.09 14.50 3.15
N HIS A 27 3.37 15.50 3.59
CA HIS A 27 3.11 16.73 2.83
C HIS A 27 2.50 16.43 1.46
N ARG A 28 1.50 15.53 1.43
CA ARG A 28 0.86 15.02 0.21
C ARG A 28 -0.64 15.29 0.26
N ASP A 29 -1.05 16.49 -0.15
CA ASP A 29 -2.43 16.95 0.07
C ASP A 29 -3.47 16.26 -0.81
N GLU A 30 -3.22 16.10 -2.11
CA GLU A 30 -4.26 15.69 -3.07
C GLU A 30 -3.92 14.45 -3.90
N LYS A 31 -2.68 13.99 -3.93
CA LYS A 31 -2.30 12.83 -4.74
C LYS A 31 -2.98 11.56 -4.24
N PRO A 32 -3.61 10.76 -5.14
CA PRO A 32 -4.21 9.50 -4.74
C PRO A 32 -3.21 8.53 -4.12
N PHE A 33 -3.68 7.75 -3.15
CA PHE A 33 -2.93 6.61 -2.64
C PHE A 33 -3.31 5.35 -3.39
N ALA A 34 -2.34 4.49 -3.67
CA ALA A 34 -2.60 3.15 -4.12
C ALA A 34 -2.92 2.23 -2.93
N VAL A 35 -3.66 1.18 -3.19
CA VAL A 35 -4.05 0.18 -2.21
C VAL A 35 -3.48 -1.17 -2.61
N MET A 36 -2.85 -1.85 -1.66
CA MET A 36 -2.48 -3.25 -1.83
C MET A 36 -3.64 -4.11 -1.31
N CYS A 37 -4.21 -4.95 -2.18
CA CYS A 37 -5.23 -5.91 -1.83
C CYS A 37 -4.60 -7.29 -1.72
N ARG A 38 -5.16 -8.14 -0.85
CA ARG A 38 -4.67 -9.52 -0.66
C ARG A 38 -4.68 -10.30 -1.97
N ASP A 39 -5.76 -10.16 -2.71
CA ASP A 39 -5.99 -10.82 -4.00
C ASP A 39 -7.03 -10.03 -4.82
N ALA A 40 -7.35 -10.52 -6.01
CA ALA A 40 -8.35 -9.89 -6.86
C ALA A 40 -9.75 -9.91 -6.25
N GLU A 41 -10.08 -10.94 -5.47
CA GLU A 41 -11.39 -11.03 -4.79
C GLU A 41 -11.55 -9.92 -3.74
N ALA A 42 -10.49 -9.62 -2.99
CA ALA A 42 -10.49 -8.50 -2.06
C ALA A 42 -10.69 -7.15 -2.78
N ALA A 43 -10.07 -6.98 -3.95
CA ALA A 43 -10.26 -5.79 -4.77
C ALA A 43 -11.70 -5.68 -5.30
N ARG A 44 -12.35 -6.79 -5.62
CA ARG A 44 -13.74 -6.81 -6.11
C ARG A 44 -14.77 -6.34 -5.09
N ILE A 45 -14.41 -6.26 -3.82
CA ILE A 45 -15.32 -5.74 -2.80
C ILE A 45 -15.66 -4.27 -3.08
N PHE A 46 -14.70 -3.48 -3.57
CA PHE A 46 -14.88 -2.04 -3.80
C PHE A 46 -14.58 -1.56 -5.21
N CYS A 47 -14.01 -2.41 -6.07
CA CYS A 47 -13.69 -2.09 -7.46
C CYS A 47 -14.32 -3.09 -8.43
N GLU A 48 -14.56 -2.64 -9.65
CA GLU A 48 -14.81 -3.51 -10.79
C GLU A 48 -13.48 -4.05 -11.28
N VAL A 49 -13.38 -5.37 -11.45
CA VAL A 49 -12.18 -6.04 -11.93
C VAL A 49 -12.54 -6.94 -13.09
N SER A 50 -12.13 -6.56 -14.31
CA SER A 50 -12.32 -7.39 -15.50
C SER A 50 -11.35 -8.59 -15.49
N PRO A 51 -11.64 -9.66 -16.26
CA PRO A 51 -10.71 -10.80 -16.39
C PRO A 51 -9.32 -10.38 -16.89
N GLU A 52 -9.24 -9.39 -17.76
CA GLU A 52 -7.97 -8.86 -18.26
C GLU A 52 -7.21 -8.09 -17.16
N GLU A 53 -7.90 -7.25 -16.42
CA GLU A 53 -7.33 -6.52 -15.29
C GLU A 53 -6.82 -7.47 -14.20
N GLU A 54 -7.57 -8.53 -13.90
CA GLU A 54 -7.14 -9.57 -12.96
C GLU A 54 -5.86 -10.25 -13.42
N ARG A 55 -5.76 -10.56 -14.72
CA ARG A 55 -4.57 -11.19 -15.29
C ARG A 55 -3.35 -10.27 -15.15
N ILE A 56 -3.51 -8.97 -15.38
CA ILE A 56 -2.43 -7.99 -15.22
C ILE A 56 -2.04 -7.85 -13.75
N LEU A 57 -3.01 -7.73 -12.85
CA LEU A 57 -2.77 -7.65 -11.39
C LEU A 57 -1.98 -8.86 -10.88
N SER A 58 -2.35 -10.05 -11.33
CA SER A 58 -1.78 -11.31 -10.88
C SER A 58 -0.49 -11.70 -11.61
N GLY A 59 -0.11 -10.96 -12.66
CA GLY A 59 1.08 -11.21 -13.45
C GLY A 59 2.37 -11.06 -12.64
N ALA A 60 3.47 -11.56 -13.19
CA ALA A 60 4.78 -11.61 -12.52
C ALA A 60 5.30 -10.23 -12.10
N ARG A 61 4.95 -9.18 -12.82
CA ARG A 61 5.38 -7.81 -12.53
C ARG A 61 4.63 -7.16 -11.37
N LYS A 62 3.45 -7.68 -11.00
CA LYS A 62 2.59 -7.13 -9.95
C LYS A 62 2.45 -5.60 -10.04
N PRO A 63 2.00 -5.04 -11.16
CA PRO A 63 1.92 -3.60 -11.35
C PRO A 63 0.79 -2.99 -10.54
N ILE A 64 0.83 -1.65 -10.39
CA ILE A 64 -0.34 -0.88 -9.95
C ILE A 64 -1.27 -0.72 -11.15
N VAL A 65 -2.51 -1.17 -10.98
CA VAL A 65 -3.56 -1.07 -12.01
C VAL A 65 -4.63 -0.11 -11.53
N LEU A 66 -5.02 0.85 -12.37
CA LEU A 66 -6.12 1.74 -12.07
C LEU A 66 -7.43 1.01 -12.33
N LEU A 67 -8.18 0.75 -11.26
CA LEU A 67 -9.46 0.08 -11.30
C LEU A 67 -10.60 1.06 -11.04
N ARG A 68 -11.73 0.86 -11.72
CA ARG A 68 -12.92 1.66 -11.49
C ARG A 68 -13.55 1.29 -10.15
N LYS A 69 -13.86 2.27 -9.32
CA LYS A 69 -14.63 2.06 -8.10
C LYS A 69 -16.07 1.67 -8.43
N LYS A 70 -16.65 0.74 -7.67
CA LYS A 70 -18.07 0.40 -7.79
C LYS A 70 -18.98 1.57 -7.42
N ASP A 71 -18.61 2.32 -6.38
CA ASP A 71 -19.22 3.59 -6.02
C ASP A 71 -18.16 4.69 -6.13
N PRO A 72 -18.30 5.65 -7.06
CA PRO A 72 -17.34 6.75 -7.22
C PRO A 72 -17.14 7.58 -5.95
N ARG A 73 -18.10 7.58 -5.04
CA ARG A 73 -18.02 8.30 -3.77
C ARG A 73 -17.30 7.54 -2.66
N SER A 74 -17.05 6.25 -2.86
CA SER A 74 -16.32 5.45 -1.88
C SER A 74 -14.84 5.78 -1.91
N TRP A 75 -14.15 5.54 -0.79
CA TRP A 75 -12.70 5.67 -0.70
C TRP A 75 -12.16 7.05 -1.11
N GLN A 76 -12.94 8.12 -0.91
CA GLN A 76 -12.52 9.49 -1.27
C GLN A 76 -11.28 9.93 -0.49
N HIS A 77 -11.10 9.45 0.73
CA HIS A 77 -9.90 9.70 1.51
C HIS A 77 -8.62 9.12 0.89
N LEU A 78 -8.76 8.13 0.00
CA LEU A 78 -7.64 7.52 -0.73
C LEU A 78 -7.49 8.13 -2.12
N SER A 79 -8.59 8.29 -2.83
CA SER A 79 -8.63 8.85 -4.18
C SER A 79 -9.97 9.55 -4.41
N GLU A 80 -9.95 10.79 -4.83
CA GLU A 80 -11.15 11.54 -5.23
C GLU A 80 -11.63 11.16 -6.63
N ASN A 81 -10.80 10.46 -7.40
CA ASN A 81 -11.13 10.02 -8.75
C ASN A 81 -12.13 8.85 -8.75
N SER A 82 -12.74 8.61 -9.89
CA SER A 82 -13.59 7.43 -10.11
C SER A 82 -12.79 6.12 -10.15
N GLN A 83 -11.47 6.21 -10.22
CA GLN A 83 -10.55 5.08 -10.22
C GLN A 83 -9.63 5.13 -9.03
N ILE A 84 -9.12 3.97 -8.63
CA ILE A 84 -8.12 3.84 -7.58
C ILE A 84 -7.04 2.85 -8.04
N GLY A 85 -5.78 3.16 -7.73
CA GLY A 85 -4.66 2.27 -8.01
C GLY A 85 -4.67 1.07 -7.07
N VAL A 86 -4.63 -0.13 -7.61
CA VAL A 86 -4.60 -1.38 -6.86
C VAL A 86 -3.40 -2.21 -7.27
N MET A 87 -2.76 -2.84 -6.30
CA MET A 87 -1.67 -3.79 -6.51
C MET A 87 -1.87 -5.03 -5.63
N LEU A 88 -1.23 -6.12 -6.00
CA LEU A 88 -1.20 -7.33 -5.19
C LEU A 88 0.18 -7.51 -4.53
N PRO A 89 0.26 -8.32 -3.45
CA PRO A 89 1.53 -8.58 -2.76
C PRO A 89 2.59 -9.15 -3.70
N TYR A 90 3.81 -8.64 -3.60
CA TYR A 90 4.94 -9.08 -4.43
C TYR A 90 6.21 -9.37 -3.64
N THR A 91 6.17 -9.25 -2.32
CA THR A 91 7.27 -9.65 -1.43
C THR A 91 6.76 -10.60 -0.34
N PRO A 92 7.63 -11.44 0.25
CA PRO A 92 7.23 -12.29 1.37
C PRO A 92 6.62 -11.52 2.54
N VAL A 93 7.12 -10.34 2.84
CA VAL A 93 6.59 -9.48 3.91
C VAL A 93 5.16 -9.04 3.59
N HIS A 94 4.87 -8.65 2.35
CA HIS A 94 3.51 -8.29 1.93
C HIS A 94 2.55 -9.46 2.14
N VAL A 95 2.94 -10.64 1.70
CA VAL A 95 2.12 -11.86 1.83
C VAL A 95 1.83 -12.14 3.30
N LEU A 96 2.85 -12.12 4.15
CA LEU A 96 2.70 -12.38 5.59
C LEU A 96 1.79 -11.37 6.28
N LEU A 97 1.84 -10.10 5.89
CA LEU A 97 0.98 -9.06 6.46
C LEU A 97 -0.49 -9.24 6.10
N MET A 98 -0.76 -9.81 4.93
CA MET A 98 -2.11 -9.89 4.39
C MET A 98 -2.76 -11.27 4.58
N GLU A 99 -1.99 -12.30 4.96
CA GLU A 99 -2.53 -13.63 5.23
C GLU A 99 -3.27 -13.67 6.57
N GLU A 100 -4.25 -14.57 6.62
CA GLU A 100 -4.91 -14.92 7.86
C GLU A 100 -4.00 -15.84 8.71
N HIS A 101 -3.85 -15.51 9.98
CA HIS A 101 -3.08 -16.30 10.93
C HIS A 101 -3.91 -16.57 12.17
N ASP A 102 -3.87 -17.77 12.70
CA ASP A 102 -4.43 -18.24 13.99
C ASP A 102 -5.44 -17.29 14.68
N GLY A 103 -6.61 -17.10 14.07
CA GLY A 103 -7.67 -16.25 14.61
C GLY A 103 -7.54 -14.76 14.25
N ASP A 104 -6.47 -14.35 13.59
CA ASP A 104 -6.33 -13.00 13.02
C ASP A 104 -6.71 -13.03 11.54
N PRO A 105 -7.75 -12.31 11.13
CA PRO A 105 -8.19 -12.29 9.73
C PRO A 105 -7.20 -11.63 8.78
N GLY A 106 -6.11 -11.06 9.28
CA GLY A 106 -5.16 -10.30 8.47
C GLY A 106 -5.76 -9.02 7.91
N PHE A 107 -5.08 -8.43 6.95
CA PHE A 107 -5.55 -7.24 6.26
C PHE A 107 -6.02 -7.59 4.84
N GLY A 108 -7.28 -7.29 4.53
CA GLY A 108 -7.82 -7.46 3.16
C GLY A 108 -7.25 -6.44 2.19
N ALA A 109 -6.96 -5.23 2.68
CA ALA A 109 -6.39 -4.15 1.90
C ALA A 109 -5.62 -3.17 2.81
N LEU A 110 -4.53 -2.63 2.30
CA LEU A 110 -3.70 -1.61 2.97
C LEU A 110 -3.36 -0.47 2.02
N ILE A 111 -3.30 0.74 2.53
CA ILE A 111 -2.65 1.85 1.82
C ILE A 111 -1.19 1.47 1.64
N MET A 112 -0.66 1.67 0.44
CA MET A 112 0.74 1.41 0.14
C MET A 112 1.31 2.59 -0.66
N THR A 113 2.31 3.26 -0.10
CA THR A 113 2.95 4.40 -0.73
C THR A 113 4.45 4.37 -0.50
N SER A 114 5.20 5.13 -1.30
CA SER A 114 6.65 5.21 -1.14
C SER A 114 7.04 5.85 0.20
N ALA A 115 8.11 5.34 0.80
CA ALA A 115 8.63 5.86 2.06
C ALA A 115 9.54 7.07 1.82
N ASN A 116 8.92 8.23 1.63
CA ASN A 116 9.58 9.51 1.44
C ASN A 116 8.61 10.64 1.74
N LEU A 117 9.15 11.83 1.96
CA LEU A 117 8.36 13.05 1.80
C LEU A 117 8.02 13.23 0.32
N SER A 118 6.90 13.88 0.01
CA SER A 118 6.55 14.19 -1.38
C SER A 118 7.68 14.92 -2.08
N ASP A 119 7.96 14.52 -3.32
CA ASP A 119 9.01 15.10 -4.18
C ASP A 119 10.46 14.88 -3.70
N THR A 120 10.69 13.96 -2.76
CA THR A 120 12.03 13.53 -2.34
C THR A 120 12.32 12.09 -2.79
N PRO A 121 13.60 11.66 -2.86
CA PRO A 121 13.94 10.29 -3.22
C PRO A 121 13.40 9.25 -2.23
N ILE A 122 13.07 8.06 -2.74
CA ILE A 122 12.64 6.93 -1.93
C ILE A 122 13.80 6.44 -1.06
N ILE A 123 13.54 6.22 0.23
CA ILE A 123 14.52 5.71 1.17
C ILE A 123 14.72 4.20 0.94
N ARG A 124 15.97 3.78 0.86
CA ARG A 124 16.35 2.39 0.56
C ARG A 124 17.08 1.67 1.70
N GLU A 125 17.78 2.40 2.53
CA GLU A 125 18.61 1.85 3.60
C GLU A 125 17.91 1.87 4.96
N ASN A 126 18.12 0.82 5.77
CA ASN A 126 17.48 0.67 7.08
C ASN A 126 17.76 1.85 8.02
N GLY A 127 19.03 2.27 8.12
CA GLY A 127 19.41 3.40 8.97
C GLY A 127 18.77 4.70 8.56
N SER A 128 18.75 4.99 7.25
CA SER A 128 18.10 6.16 6.70
C SER A 128 16.57 6.11 6.85
N ALA A 129 15.97 4.91 6.81
CA ALA A 129 14.54 4.75 7.01
C ALA A 129 14.15 5.11 8.45
N VAL A 130 14.84 4.59 9.44
CA VAL A 130 14.53 4.87 10.85
C VAL A 130 14.72 6.35 11.16
N SER A 131 15.83 6.97 10.73
CA SER A 131 16.09 8.39 11.01
C SER A 131 15.22 9.33 10.20
N GLY A 132 15.02 9.04 8.90
CA GLY A 132 14.29 9.92 7.99
C GLY A 132 12.76 9.84 8.09
N LEU A 133 12.24 8.76 8.66
CA LEU A 133 10.80 8.50 8.73
C LEU A 133 10.22 8.59 10.15
N ARG A 134 11.00 9.01 11.13
CA ARG A 134 10.54 9.11 12.53
C ARG A 134 9.27 9.93 12.72
N GLY A 135 9.12 11.01 11.98
CA GLY A 135 7.94 11.86 12.05
C GLY A 135 6.77 11.38 11.16
N ILE A 136 6.97 10.32 10.38
CA ILE A 136 6.01 9.84 9.39
C ILE A 136 5.41 8.49 9.78
N ALA A 137 6.26 7.54 10.20
CA ALA A 137 5.84 6.20 10.56
C ALA A 137 5.80 6.00 12.07
N ASP A 138 4.80 5.27 12.55
CA ASP A 138 4.67 4.91 13.97
C ASP A 138 5.46 3.65 14.32
N GLY A 139 5.76 2.82 13.33
CA GLY A 139 6.54 1.60 13.50
C GLY A 139 7.34 1.26 12.25
N PHE A 140 8.36 0.43 12.42
CA PHE A 140 9.26 0.03 11.34
C PHE A 140 9.35 -1.49 11.27
N LEU A 141 9.18 -2.03 10.07
CA LEU A 141 9.45 -3.42 9.76
C LEU A 141 10.69 -3.47 8.88
N LEU A 142 11.79 -3.90 9.46
CA LEU A 142 13.09 -3.93 8.80
C LEU A 142 13.48 -5.37 8.47
N ARG A 143 14.09 -5.55 7.30
CA ARG A 143 14.70 -6.82 6.94
C ARG A 143 16.15 -6.80 7.41
N THR A 144 16.50 -7.70 8.33
CA THR A 144 17.90 -7.97 8.67
C THR A 144 18.44 -9.00 7.67
N ARG A 145 19.55 -8.69 7.00
CA ARG A 145 20.30 -9.72 6.30
C ARG A 145 20.97 -10.59 7.35
N SER A 146 20.66 -11.89 7.34
CA SER A 146 21.54 -12.82 8.04
C SER A 146 22.86 -12.84 7.27
N THR A 147 23.91 -12.37 7.89
CA THR A 147 25.28 -12.62 7.45
C THR A 147 25.60 -14.06 7.75
N SER A 148 25.41 -14.90 6.81
CA SER A 148 25.97 -16.25 6.83
C SER A 148 27.21 -16.30 5.96
#